data_c79f52c6c1f5731831efce2a5f5d49a3
#
_entry.id   c79f52c6c1f5731831efce2a5f5d49a3
#
_cell.length_a   1.000
_cell.length_b   1.000
_cell.length_c   1.000
_cell.angle_alpha   90.00
_cell.angle_beta   90.00
_cell.angle_gamma   90.00
#
_symmetry.space_group_name_H-M   'P 1'
#
loop_
_entity.id
_entity.type
_entity.pdbx_description
1 polymer ?
#
loop_
_entity_poly.entity_id
_entity_poly.type
_entity_poly.pdbx_seq_one_letter_code
_entity_poly.pdbx_strand_id
1 'polypeptide(L)'
;MSTTATDTLKKKSADDTIVSGGHLVAKALKNEGVDTIFTLCGGHIIDIYDGCVDEDIRIIDVRHEQVAAHAADGYARQTGKLGCVVTTAGPGCTNAVTGIATAFRSESPVLHIGGQGALTQHKMGSLQDLPHVDLMTPITKFAAGVRSTERVADMVSMAARECFAGAYGPSYLEIPRDVLDREVSIADATIPEPGHYRASLRSIGDPADVEKLADLLVNSERPAILLGTQVYMCGGYQAAIDLVRQLDIPAYFNGAGRGLLPPGDPHYFNRTRRTAFDKADVIVIVGTPFDFRMGYGRRLRADATVVQIDMDYRT
;
A
#
# COMPACT_ATOMS: atom_id res chain seq x y z
N MET A 1 3.91 33.50 26.86
CA MET A 1 4.84 34.09 25.88
C MET A 1 4.34 33.64 24.49
N SER A 2 3.73 34.63 23.81
CA SER A 2 3.13 34.43 22.49
C SER A 2 4.25 34.53 21.44
N THR A 3 4.59 33.44 20.79
CA THR A 3 5.40 33.45 19.57
C THR A 3 4.47 33.48 18.37
N THR A 4 4.45 34.60 17.72
CA THR A 4 3.67 34.92 16.53
C THR A 4 4.06 34.02 15.34
N ALA A 5 3.06 33.40 14.74
CA ALA A 5 3.16 32.52 13.56
C ALA A 5 3.41 33.29 12.24
N THR A 6 4.25 34.29 12.22
CA THR A 6 4.42 35.22 11.09
C THR A 6 5.82 35.29 10.49
N ASP A 7 6.74 34.38 10.84
CA ASP A 7 8.15 34.55 10.41
C ASP A 7 8.75 33.36 9.64
N THR A 8 7.96 32.60 8.92
CA THR A 8 8.45 31.46 8.09
C THR A 8 8.10 31.56 6.60
N LEU A 9 7.79 32.75 6.11
CA LEU A 9 7.88 33.02 4.67
C LEU A 9 9.33 33.42 4.33
N LYS A 10 10.26 32.47 4.43
CA LYS A 10 11.57 32.61 3.77
C LYS A 10 11.31 32.81 2.29
N LYS A 11 11.73 33.97 1.73
CA LYS A 11 11.86 34.18 0.29
C LYS A 11 12.58 32.97 -0.29
N LYS A 12 11.84 32.07 -1.00
CA LYS A 12 12.44 31.10 -1.93
C LYS A 12 13.25 31.94 -2.92
N SER A 13 14.55 31.66 -3.08
CA SER A 13 15.26 32.01 -4.31
C SER A 13 14.46 31.31 -5.42
N ALA A 14 13.93 32.06 -6.38
CA ALA A 14 13.22 31.48 -7.48
C ALA A 14 14.21 30.55 -8.22
N ASP A 15 14.02 29.25 -8.09
CA ASP A 15 14.68 28.27 -8.95
C ASP A 15 13.89 28.32 -10.27
N ASP A 16 14.48 28.96 -11.29
CA ASP A 16 13.87 29.14 -12.61
C ASP A 16 13.92 27.84 -13.46
N THR A 17 14.28 26.72 -12.86
CA THR A 17 14.30 25.42 -13.56
C THR A 17 12.90 25.08 -14.04
N ILE A 18 12.75 24.86 -15.33
CA ILE A 18 11.50 24.42 -15.96
C ILE A 18 11.46 22.90 -16.00
N VAL A 19 10.33 22.32 -15.60
CA VAL A 19 10.13 20.87 -15.56
C VAL A 19 8.73 20.51 -16.07
N SER A 20 8.59 19.38 -16.74
CA SER A 20 7.27 18.86 -17.13
C SER A 20 6.56 18.17 -15.96
N GLY A 21 5.26 17.97 -16.12
CA GLY A 21 4.49 17.17 -15.16
C GLY A 21 5.03 15.75 -15.01
N GLY A 22 5.56 15.15 -16.08
CA GLY A 22 6.19 13.83 -16.03
C GLY A 22 7.44 13.80 -15.13
N HIS A 23 8.28 14.83 -15.20
CA HIS A 23 9.43 14.99 -14.29
C HIS A 23 8.99 15.20 -12.84
N LEU A 24 7.88 15.92 -12.61
CA LEU A 24 7.31 16.07 -11.26
C LEU A 24 6.78 14.74 -10.70
N VAL A 25 6.22 13.86 -11.54
CA VAL A 25 5.87 12.48 -11.13
C VAL A 25 7.12 11.75 -10.66
N ALA A 26 8.18 11.73 -11.47
CA ALA A 26 9.41 11.03 -11.16
C ALA A 26 10.09 11.54 -9.87
N LYS A 27 10.17 12.87 -9.70
CA LYS A 27 10.70 13.48 -8.47
C LYS A 27 9.92 13.05 -7.23
N ALA A 28 8.59 13.06 -7.31
CA ALA A 28 7.75 12.61 -6.20
C ALA A 28 7.93 11.12 -5.92
N LEU A 29 7.98 10.27 -6.95
CA LEU A 29 8.25 8.85 -6.80
C LEU A 29 9.60 8.60 -6.12
N LYS A 30 10.64 9.33 -6.53
CA LYS A 30 11.98 9.25 -5.89
C LYS A 30 11.93 9.63 -4.42
N ASN A 31 11.25 10.73 -4.07
CA ASN A 31 11.06 11.18 -2.70
C ASN A 31 10.26 10.17 -1.85
N GLU A 32 9.36 9.42 -2.46
CA GLU A 32 8.61 8.31 -1.82
C GLU A 32 9.41 7.00 -1.75
N GLY A 33 10.67 6.98 -2.21
CA GLY A 33 11.58 5.84 -2.15
C GLY A 33 11.35 4.80 -3.25
N VAL A 34 10.67 5.17 -4.33
CA VAL A 34 10.50 4.33 -5.52
C VAL A 34 11.79 4.34 -6.33
N ASP A 35 12.38 3.18 -6.55
CA ASP A 35 13.58 2.97 -7.37
C ASP A 35 13.27 2.21 -8.67
N THR A 36 12.06 1.71 -8.82
CA THR A 36 11.64 0.89 -9.97
C THR A 36 10.17 1.10 -10.28
N ILE A 37 9.85 1.33 -11.55
CA ILE A 37 8.47 1.28 -12.06
C ILE A 37 8.29 0.07 -12.98
N PHE A 38 7.09 -0.52 -12.94
CA PHE A 38 6.67 -1.60 -13.84
C PHE A 38 5.65 -1.02 -14.82
N THR A 39 5.81 -1.26 -16.12
CA THR A 39 5.05 -0.50 -17.11
C THR A 39 4.94 -1.22 -18.45
N LEU A 40 3.99 -0.79 -19.27
CA LEU A 40 3.97 -1.00 -20.72
C LEU A 40 3.79 0.35 -21.39
N CYS A 41 4.67 0.67 -22.32
CA CYS A 41 4.75 1.97 -22.97
C CYS A 41 3.44 2.34 -23.68
N GLY A 42 3.09 3.64 -23.61
CA GLY A 42 1.98 4.23 -24.36
C GLY A 42 2.05 5.74 -24.35
N GLY A 43 1.44 6.36 -25.39
CA GLY A 43 1.61 7.77 -25.69
C GLY A 43 1.16 8.76 -24.60
N HIS A 44 0.34 8.32 -23.62
CA HIS A 44 -0.14 9.21 -22.57
C HIS A 44 0.82 9.34 -21.38
N ILE A 45 1.93 8.57 -21.33
CA ILE A 45 2.81 8.47 -20.16
C ILE A 45 4.30 8.62 -20.51
N ILE A 46 4.63 9.03 -21.72
CA ILE A 46 6.03 9.15 -22.19
C ILE A 46 6.83 10.10 -21.29
N ASP A 47 6.26 11.23 -20.91
CA ASP A 47 6.95 12.24 -20.09
C ASP A 47 7.33 11.71 -18.70
N ILE A 48 6.59 10.71 -18.19
CA ILE A 48 6.96 10.03 -16.93
C ILE A 48 8.26 9.23 -17.11
N TYR A 49 8.46 8.64 -18.30
CA TYR A 49 9.70 7.89 -18.57
C TYR A 49 10.92 8.80 -18.64
N ASP A 50 10.80 9.97 -19.30
CA ASP A 50 11.87 10.95 -19.34
C ASP A 50 12.27 11.38 -17.92
N GLY A 51 11.29 11.73 -17.10
CA GLY A 51 11.53 12.04 -15.69
C GLY A 51 12.14 10.88 -14.91
N CYS A 52 11.74 9.62 -15.15
CA CYS A 52 12.32 8.45 -14.50
C CYS A 52 13.79 8.24 -14.87
N VAL A 53 14.18 8.53 -16.12
CA VAL A 53 15.59 8.48 -16.55
C VAL A 53 16.41 9.52 -15.79
N ASP A 54 15.91 10.74 -15.66
CA ASP A 54 16.60 11.84 -14.96
C ASP A 54 16.75 11.58 -13.45
N GLU A 55 15.79 10.91 -12.84
CA GLU A 55 15.80 10.58 -11.41
C GLU A 55 16.43 9.22 -11.10
N ASP A 56 17.04 8.55 -12.09
CA ASP A 56 17.64 7.21 -11.94
C ASP A 56 16.63 6.20 -11.34
N ILE A 57 15.39 6.20 -11.87
CA ILE A 57 14.36 5.22 -11.56
C ILE A 57 14.35 4.16 -12.66
N ARG A 58 14.52 2.91 -12.27
CA ARG A 58 14.54 1.78 -13.20
C ARG A 58 13.18 1.56 -13.84
N ILE A 59 13.14 1.47 -15.17
CA ILE A 59 11.95 1.19 -15.96
C ILE A 59 11.96 -0.30 -16.36
N ILE A 60 10.98 -1.07 -15.89
CA ILE A 60 10.78 -2.48 -16.24
C ILE A 60 9.60 -2.57 -17.19
N ASP A 61 9.91 -2.70 -18.48
CA ASP A 61 8.92 -2.88 -19.54
C ASP A 61 8.42 -4.33 -19.59
N VAL A 62 7.10 -4.50 -19.68
CA VAL A 62 6.43 -5.80 -19.76
C VAL A 62 5.71 -5.95 -21.10
N ARG A 63 5.00 -7.06 -21.31
CA ARG A 63 4.22 -7.31 -22.53
C ARG A 63 2.71 -7.33 -22.30
N HIS A 64 2.28 -7.05 -21.07
CA HIS A 64 0.88 -6.87 -20.70
C HIS A 64 0.82 -6.18 -19.33
N GLU A 65 -0.05 -5.20 -19.15
CA GLU A 65 -0.11 -4.36 -17.94
C GLU A 65 -0.52 -5.14 -16.69
N GLN A 66 -1.25 -6.23 -16.83
CA GLN A 66 -1.51 -7.14 -15.72
C GLN A 66 -0.21 -7.68 -15.11
N VAL A 67 0.80 -7.98 -15.96
CA VAL A 67 2.12 -8.42 -15.48
C VAL A 67 2.82 -7.29 -14.73
N ALA A 68 2.74 -6.04 -15.21
CA ALA A 68 3.27 -4.89 -14.50
C ALA A 68 2.66 -4.75 -13.10
N ALA A 69 1.33 -4.84 -13.00
CA ALA A 69 0.62 -4.71 -11.74
C ALA A 69 0.96 -5.84 -10.76
N HIS A 70 1.04 -7.10 -11.23
CA HIS A 70 1.49 -8.22 -10.39
C HIS A 70 2.97 -8.11 -10.00
N ALA A 71 3.83 -7.59 -10.88
CA ALA A 71 5.24 -7.37 -10.56
C ALA A 71 5.39 -6.28 -9.47
N ALA A 72 4.63 -5.19 -9.55
CA ALA A 72 4.60 -4.16 -8.51
C ALA A 72 4.09 -4.71 -7.16
N ASP A 73 3.03 -5.56 -7.18
CA ASP A 73 2.54 -6.26 -5.99
C ASP A 73 3.62 -7.17 -5.39
N GLY A 74 4.27 -8.00 -6.23
CA GLY A 74 5.36 -8.87 -5.79
C GLY A 74 6.56 -8.10 -5.22
N TYR A 75 6.93 -6.99 -5.86
CA TYR A 75 7.99 -6.09 -5.41
C TYR A 75 7.67 -5.51 -4.03
N ALA A 76 6.45 -4.96 -3.86
CA ALA A 76 6.02 -4.40 -2.59
C ALA A 76 6.07 -5.42 -1.44
N ARG A 77 5.60 -6.65 -1.69
CA ARG A 77 5.63 -7.73 -0.69
C ARG A 77 7.04 -8.18 -0.31
N GLN A 78 7.97 -8.22 -1.27
CA GLN A 78 9.32 -8.69 -1.02
C GLN A 78 10.22 -7.63 -0.37
N THR A 79 9.99 -6.36 -0.68
CA THR A 79 10.87 -5.27 -0.25
C THR A 79 10.32 -4.45 0.91
N GLY A 80 8.99 -4.51 1.15
CA GLY A 80 8.30 -3.60 2.05
C GLY A 80 8.20 -2.16 1.54
N LYS A 81 8.66 -1.90 0.30
CA LYS A 81 8.60 -0.59 -0.35
C LYS A 81 7.29 -0.40 -1.12
N LEU A 82 7.04 0.83 -1.56
CA LEU A 82 5.95 1.13 -2.49
C LEU A 82 6.21 0.45 -3.84
N GLY A 83 5.31 -0.43 -4.27
CA GLY A 83 5.29 -0.92 -5.64
C GLY A 83 4.68 0.15 -6.55
N CYS A 84 5.26 0.40 -7.72
CA CYS A 84 4.75 1.39 -8.64
C CYS A 84 4.48 0.77 -10.01
N VAL A 85 3.25 0.93 -10.52
CA VAL A 85 2.88 0.56 -11.87
C VAL A 85 2.39 1.78 -12.64
N VAL A 86 2.88 1.94 -13.87
CA VAL A 86 2.53 3.06 -14.75
C VAL A 86 1.94 2.49 -16.04
N THR A 87 0.73 2.93 -16.42
CA THR A 87 0.04 2.43 -17.61
C THR A 87 -0.52 3.57 -18.45
N THR A 88 -0.63 3.34 -19.75
CA THR A 88 -1.34 4.26 -20.61
C THR A 88 -2.86 4.25 -20.33
N ALA A 89 -3.60 5.15 -20.96
CA ALA A 89 -5.05 5.25 -20.84
C ALA A 89 -5.80 4.02 -21.40
N GLY A 90 -7.08 3.92 -21.11
CA GLY A 90 -7.99 2.92 -21.67
C GLY A 90 -7.58 1.49 -21.35
N PRO A 91 -7.23 0.68 -22.38
CA PRO A 91 -6.86 -0.71 -22.18
C PRO A 91 -5.63 -0.88 -21.27
N GLY A 92 -4.71 0.11 -21.23
CA GLY A 92 -3.59 0.07 -20.30
C GLY A 92 -4.03 0.02 -18.84
N CYS A 93 -4.95 0.89 -18.44
CA CYS A 93 -5.55 0.88 -17.12
C CYS A 93 -6.40 -0.36 -16.88
N THR A 94 -7.28 -0.74 -17.82
CA THR A 94 -8.19 -1.87 -17.61
C THR A 94 -7.47 -3.21 -17.56
N ASN A 95 -6.38 -3.40 -18.31
CA ASN A 95 -5.54 -4.58 -18.21
C ASN A 95 -4.86 -4.75 -16.84
N ALA A 96 -4.58 -3.66 -16.14
CA ALA A 96 -3.97 -3.69 -14.80
C ALA A 96 -4.96 -4.07 -13.68
N VAL A 97 -6.29 -3.97 -13.91
CA VAL A 97 -7.36 -4.15 -12.90
C VAL A 97 -7.17 -5.42 -12.07
N THR A 98 -6.91 -6.56 -12.71
CA THR A 98 -6.74 -7.85 -12.00
C THR A 98 -5.57 -7.80 -11.00
N GLY A 99 -4.43 -7.22 -11.41
CA GLY A 99 -3.26 -7.09 -10.54
C GLY A 99 -3.52 -6.14 -9.37
N ILE A 100 -4.18 -5.00 -9.62
CA ILE A 100 -4.55 -4.03 -8.59
C ILE A 100 -5.57 -4.62 -7.60
N ALA A 101 -6.59 -5.34 -8.09
CA ALA A 101 -7.54 -6.05 -7.23
C ALA A 101 -6.85 -7.13 -6.37
N THR A 102 -5.81 -7.79 -6.90
CA THR A 102 -4.99 -8.73 -6.14
C THR A 102 -4.21 -8.01 -5.03
N ALA A 103 -3.57 -6.89 -5.35
CA ALA A 103 -2.86 -6.06 -4.37
C ALA A 103 -3.82 -5.56 -3.27
N PHE A 104 -5.04 -5.16 -3.64
CA PHE A 104 -6.07 -4.72 -2.69
C PHE A 104 -6.44 -5.83 -1.69
N ARG A 105 -6.73 -7.04 -2.19
CA ARG A 105 -7.07 -8.18 -1.33
C ARG A 105 -5.90 -8.75 -0.54
N SER A 106 -4.69 -8.40 -0.92
CA SER A 106 -3.45 -8.83 -0.28
C SER A 106 -2.82 -7.77 0.62
N GLU A 107 -3.46 -6.61 0.73
CA GLU A 107 -2.99 -5.49 1.53
C GLU A 107 -1.57 -5.06 1.13
N SER A 108 -1.31 -5.01 -0.18
CA SER A 108 0.00 -4.61 -0.72
C SER A 108 0.01 -3.13 -1.09
N PRO A 109 1.01 -2.35 -0.66
CA PRO A 109 1.11 -0.94 -0.99
C PRO A 109 1.59 -0.77 -2.44
N VAL A 110 0.65 -0.55 -3.35
CA VAL A 110 0.90 -0.38 -4.79
C VAL A 110 0.31 0.94 -5.26
N LEU A 111 1.12 1.82 -5.82
CA LEU A 111 0.66 3.00 -6.53
C LEU A 111 0.50 2.69 -8.01
N HIS A 112 -0.71 2.81 -8.53
CA HIS A 112 -0.99 2.74 -9.95
C HIS A 112 -1.21 4.15 -10.51
N ILE A 113 -0.35 4.56 -11.43
CA ILE A 113 -0.48 5.81 -12.18
C ILE A 113 -0.97 5.45 -13.58
N GLY A 114 -2.15 5.94 -13.95
CA GLY A 114 -2.75 5.78 -15.27
C GLY A 114 -2.74 7.08 -16.05
N GLY A 115 -2.35 7.01 -17.32
CA GLY A 115 -2.54 8.13 -18.25
C GLY A 115 -4.01 8.35 -18.57
N GLN A 116 -4.34 9.52 -19.12
CA GLN A 116 -5.67 9.88 -19.61
C GLN A 116 -5.57 10.85 -20.80
N GLY A 117 -6.60 10.91 -21.62
CA GLY A 117 -6.75 11.96 -22.62
C GLY A 117 -6.64 13.36 -22.00
N ALA A 118 -6.27 14.36 -22.80
CA ALA A 118 -6.12 15.73 -22.33
C ALA A 118 -7.40 16.26 -21.67
N LEU A 119 -7.28 17.04 -20.61
CA LEU A 119 -8.43 17.70 -19.93
C LEU A 119 -9.26 18.54 -20.90
N THR A 120 -8.60 19.20 -21.85
CA THR A 120 -9.24 19.99 -22.90
C THR A 120 -10.10 19.17 -23.85
N GLN A 121 -9.90 17.85 -23.90
CA GLN A 121 -10.64 16.90 -24.73
C GLN A 121 -11.64 16.04 -23.94
N HIS A 122 -11.92 16.40 -22.71
CA HIS A 122 -12.83 15.64 -21.85
C HIS A 122 -14.23 15.49 -22.49
N LYS A 123 -14.71 14.25 -22.59
CA LYS A 123 -15.98 13.87 -23.26
C LYS A 123 -16.05 14.20 -24.76
N MET A 124 -14.93 14.40 -25.42
CA MET A 124 -14.87 14.61 -26.86
C MET A 124 -14.51 13.34 -27.65
N GLY A 125 -14.41 12.18 -27.00
CA GLY A 125 -13.98 10.94 -27.64
C GLY A 125 -12.47 10.90 -27.88
N SER A 126 -11.69 11.37 -26.94
CA SER A 126 -10.23 11.30 -26.94
C SER A 126 -9.75 9.85 -27.04
N LEU A 127 -8.52 9.66 -27.54
CA LEU A 127 -7.93 8.33 -27.65
C LEU A 127 -7.94 7.62 -26.28
N GLN A 128 -8.53 6.43 -26.23
CA GLN A 128 -8.54 5.56 -25.04
C GLN A 128 -9.20 6.21 -23.80
N ASP A 129 -10.12 7.16 -23.99
CA ASP A 129 -10.84 7.85 -22.92
C ASP A 129 -11.85 6.90 -22.25
N LEU A 130 -11.64 6.60 -20.99
CA LEU A 130 -12.52 5.81 -20.11
C LEU A 130 -12.58 6.44 -18.71
N PRO A 131 -13.63 6.19 -17.94
CA PRO A 131 -13.74 6.68 -16.56
C PRO A 131 -12.89 5.82 -15.59
N HIS A 132 -11.55 5.92 -15.71
CA HIS A 132 -10.64 5.04 -14.97
C HIS A 132 -10.73 5.23 -13.45
N VAL A 133 -10.94 6.47 -12.97
CA VAL A 133 -11.11 6.74 -11.53
C VAL A 133 -12.30 5.95 -10.98
N ASP A 134 -13.44 5.96 -11.70
CA ASP A 134 -14.63 5.20 -11.29
C ASP A 134 -14.37 3.69 -11.30
N LEU A 135 -13.62 3.20 -12.30
CA LEU A 135 -13.23 1.79 -12.42
C LEU A 135 -12.31 1.35 -11.27
N MET A 136 -11.38 2.20 -10.85
CA MET A 136 -10.38 1.86 -9.84
C MET A 136 -10.87 2.09 -8.40
N THR A 137 -11.85 2.95 -8.19
CA THR A 137 -12.39 3.28 -6.85
C THR A 137 -12.74 2.04 -6.01
N PRO A 138 -13.46 1.01 -6.51
CA PRO A 138 -13.87 -0.13 -5.69
C PRO A 138 -12.72 -1.10 -5.34
N ILE A 139 -11.58 -0.99 -5.99
CA ILE A 139 -10.42 -1.89 -5.84
C ILE A 139 -9.15 -1.18 -5.35
N THR A 140 -9.28 0.05 -4.89
CA THR A 140 -8.19 0.85 -4.31
C THR A 140 -8.64 1.52 -3.03
N LYS A 141 -7.69 1.97 -2.22
CA LYS A 141 -7.97 2.77 -1.01
C LYS A 141 -8.19 4.24 -1.32
N PHE A 142 -7.59 4.69 -2.41
CA PHE A 142 -7.67 6.06 -2.89
C PHE A 142 -7.62 6.05 -4.42
N ALA A 143 -8.51 6.78 -5.06
CA ALA A 143 -8.52 6.98 -6.50
C ALA A 143 -8.87 8.44 -6.81
N ALA A 144 -8.02 9.12 -7.61
CA ALA A 144 -8.23 10.51 -7.97
C ALA A 144 -7.64 10.87 -9.33
N GLY A 145 -8.17 11.93 -9.96
CA GLY A 145 -7.60 12.55 -11.14
C GLY A 145 -6.81 13.81 -10.78
N VAL A 146 -5.61 13.95 -11.33
CA VAL A 146 -4.79 15.16 -11.22
C VAL A 146 -5.22 16.18 -12.27
N ARG A 147 -5.44 17.44 -11.88
CA ARG A 147 -6.01 18.46 -12.76
C ARG A 147 -5.10 19.69 -12.97
N SER A 148 -3.91 19.68 -12.38
CA SER A 148 -2.94 20.78 -12.47
C SER A 148 -1.53 20.21 -12.39
N THR A 149 -0.65 20.69 -13.24
CA THR A 149 0.75 20.27 -13.30
C THR A 149 1.49 20.61 -12.02
N GLU A 150 1.21 21.76 -11.44
CA GLU A 150 1.82 22.24 -10.18
C GLU A 150 1.48 21.33 -8.97
N ARG A 151 0.37 20.56 -9.08
CA ARG A 151 -0.12 19.65 -8.04
C ARG A 151 0.28 18.19 -8.26
N VAL A 152 1.01 17.87 -9.33
CA VAL A 152 1.36 16.47 -9.67
C VAL A 152 2.14 15.81 -8.54
N ALA A 153 3.25 16.41 -8.11
CA ALA A 153 4.11 15.81 -7.09
C ALA A 153 3.41 15.64 -5.73
N ASP A 154 2.64 16.64 -5.32
CA ASP A 154 1.80 16.62 -4.12
C ASP A 154 0.77 15.47 -4.16
N MET A 155 0.08 15.28 -5.28
CA MET A 155 -0.90 14.21 -5.45
C MET A 155 -0.27 12.82 -5.46
N VAL A 156 0.94 12.67 -6.05
CA VAL A 156 1.70 11.41 -6.01
C VAL A 156 2.06 11.04 -4.56
N SER A 157 2.59 12.00 -3.79
CA SER A 157 2.92 11.75 -2.38
C SER A 157 1.68 11.47 -1.52
N MET A 158 0.55 12.14 -1.81
CA MET A 158 -0.73 11.83 -1.16
C MET A 158 -1.18 10.40 -1.44
N ALA A 159 -1.16 9.98 -2.70
CA ALA A 159 -1.53 8.62 -3.08
C ALA A 159 -0.59 7.56 -2.49
N ALA A 160 0.71 7.85 -2.43
CA ALA A 160 1.69 6.99 -1.77
C ALA A 160 1.40 6.85 -0.27
N ARG A 161 1.05 7.95 0.42
CA ARG A 161 0.62 7.91 1.83
C ARG A 161 -0.57 7.00 2.03
N GLU A 162 -1.58 7.11 1.17
CA GLU A 162 -2.80 6.30 1.29
C GLU A 162 -2.52 4.80 1.11
N CYS A 163 -1.47 4.42 0.35
CA CYS A 163 -1.05 3.02 0.26
C CYS A 163 -0.63 2.42 1.61
N PHE A 164 -0.09 3.24 2.52
CA PHE A 164 0.44 2.81 3.83
C PHE A 164 -0.44 3.18 5.02
N ALA A 165 -1.51 3.95 4.83
CA ALA A 165 -2.38 4.39 5.93
C ALA A 165 -3.27 3.24 6.42
N GLY A 166 -3.23 2.88 7.70
CA GLY A 166 -3.99 1.75 8.26
C GLY A 166 -3.59 0.41 7.63
N ALA A 167 -4.54 -0.47 7.32
CA ALA A 167 -4.26 -1.65 6.50
C ALA A 167 -3.76 -1.22 5.12
N TYR A 168 -2.63 -1.78 4.68
CA TYR A 168 -2.00 -1.38 3.42
C TYR A 168 -2.88 -1.75 2.22
N GLY A 169 -2.63 -1.13 1.10
CA GLY A 169 -3.37 -1.42 -0.13
C GLY A 169 -3.03 -0.47 -1.27
N PRO A 170 -3.57 -0.71 -2.47
CA PRO A 170 -3.25 0.10 -3.62
C PRO A 170 -3.98 1.44 -3.62
N SER A 171 -3.37 2.42 -4.29
CA SER A 171 -3.94 3.70 -4.68
C SER A 171 -3.86 3.89 -6.18
N TYR A 172 -4.73 4.72 -6.73
CA TYR A 172 -4.76 5.06 -8.15
C TYR A 172 -4.73 6.56 -8.38
N LEU A 173 -3.90 6.99 -9.34
CA LEU A 173 -3.90 8.34 -9.87
C LEU A 173 -4.08 8.33 -11.38
N GLU A 174 -5.08 9.06 -11.86
CA GLU A 174 -5.24 9.40 -13.27
C GLU A 174 -4.54 10.72 -13.54
N ILE A 175 -3.62 10.75 -14.50
CA ILE A 175 -2.93 11.98 -14.87
C ILE A 175 -3.14 12.24 -16.38
N PRO A 176 -3.90 13.27 -16.74
CA PRO A 176 -4.14 13.63 -18.12
C PRO A 176 -2.85 14.04 -18.84
N ARG A 177 -2.81 13.76 -20.15
CA ARG A 177 -1.63 14.02 -20.98
C ARG A 177 -1.19 15.47 -20.92
N ASP A 178 -2.11 16.43 -21.08
CA ASP A 178 -1.79 17.86 -21.04
C ASP A 178 -1.31 18.35 -19.66
N VAL A 179 -1.56 17.60 -18.59
CA VAL A 179 -0.97 17.82 -17.26
C VAL A 179 0.45 17.28 -17.20
N LEU A 180 0.75 16.17 -17.88
CA LEU A 180 2.09 15.58 -17.94
C LEU A 180 3.03 16.34 -18.88
N ASP A 181 2.53 16.73 -20.05
CA ASP A 181 3.30 17.44 -21.10
C ASP A 181 3.63 18.89 -20.69
N ARG A 182 2.76 19.53 -19.91
CA ARG A 182 2.91 20.94 -19.55
C ARG A 182 4.15 21.19 -18.71
N GLU A 183 4.91 22.20 -19.13
CA GLU A 183 6.06 22.71 -18.42
C GLU A 183 5.68 23.81 -17.42
N VAL A 184 6.26 23.78 -16.25
CA VAL A 184 6.08 24.77 -15.17
C VAL A 184 7.41 25.07 -14.49
N SER A 185 7.53 26.24 -13.85
CA SER A 185 8.66 26.49 -12.95
C SER A 185 8.58 25.54 -11.75
N ILE A 186 9.70 24.93 -11.42
CA ILE A 186 9.79 24.04 -10.23
C ILE A 186 9.42 24.80 -8.94
N ALA A 187 9.61 26.11 -8.92
CA ALA A 187 9.26 26.96 -7.78
C ALA A 187 7.73 27.08 -7.59
N ASP A 188 6.94 26.87 -8.64
CA ASP A 188 5.47 26.91 -8.59
C ASP A 188 4.89 25.54 -8.21
N ALA A 189 5.68 24.47 -8.33
CA ALA A 189 5.23 23.12 -8.00
C ALA A 189 5.31 22.86 -6.48
N THR A 190 4.33 22.15 -5.95
CA THR A 190 4.35 21.64 -4.57
C THR A 190 5.02 20.28 -4.57
N ILE A 191 6.30 20.23 -4.20
CA ILE A 191 7.08 18.99 -4.09
C ILE A 191 7.29 18.67 -2.61
N PRO A 192 6.62 17.66 -2.05
CA PRO A 192 6.83 17.24 -0.66
C PRO A 192 8.24 16.68 -0.46
N GLU A 193 8.85 17.01 0.67
CA GLU A 193 10.10 16.39 1.09
C GLU A 193 9.92 14.89 1.37
N PRO A 194 10.99 14.08 1.27
CA PRO A 194 10.93 12.64 1.51
C PRO A 194 10.24 12.29 2.83
N GLY A 195 9.21 11.45 2.77
CA GLY A 195 8.46 11.02 3.93
C GLY A 195 7.54 12.05 4.58
N HIS A 196 7.45 13.27 4.03
CA HIS A 196 6.69 14.38 4.64
C HIS A 196 5.20 14.06 4.82
N TYR A 197 4.60 13.32 3.91
CA TYR A 197 3.18 12.95 3.97
C TYR A 197 2.91 11.66 4.74
N ARG A 198 3.95 10.97 5.21
CA ARG A 198 3.80 9.73 5.99
C ARG A 198 3.96 10.01 7.48
N ALA A 199 3.03 9.52 8.28
CA ALA A 199 3.18 9.58 9.73
C ALA A 199 4.34 8.67 10.18
N SER A 200 5.21 9.20 11.02
CA SER A 200 6.27 8.43 11.68
C SER A 200 5.76 7.64 12.89
N LEU A 201 4.60 8.01 13.41
CA LEU A 201 3.98 7.39 14.58
C LEU A 201 3.21 6.14 14.15
N ARG A 202 3.36 5.07 14.93
CA ARG A 202 2.57 3.84 14.78
C ARG A 202 1.34 3.90 15.68
N SER A 203 0.21 3.45 15.16
CA SER A 203 -0.98 3.20 15.99
C SER A 203 -0.67 2.06 16.96
N ILE A 204 -1.05 2.24 18.21
CA ILE A 204 -0.97 1.21 19.25
C ILE A 204 -2.38 0.85 19.71
N GLY A 205 -2.57 -0.39 20.18
CA GLY A 205 -3.82 -0.79 20.84
C GLY A 205 -4.03 -0.08 22.16
N ASP A 206 -5.26 -0.04 22.65
CA ASP A 206 -5.56 0.47 23.99
C ASP A 206 -4.77 -0.35 25.02
N PRO A 207 -3.97 0.27 25.90
CA PRO A 207 -3.20 -0.44 26.92
C PRO A 207 -4.06 -1.35 27.80
N ALA A 208 -5.28 -0.93 28.14
CA ALA A 208 -6.18 -1.74 28.95
C ALA A 208 -6.66 -3.00 28.21
N ASP A 209 -6.82 -2.95 26.89
CA ASP A 209 -7.16 -4.14 26.09
C ASP A 209 -5.94 -5.06 25.90
N VAL A 210 -4.74 -4.48 25.83
CA VAL A 210 -3.49 -5.28 25.83
C VAL A 210 -3.32 -6.04 27.15
N GLU A 211 -3.58 -5.41 28.29
CA GLU A 211 -3.55 -6.06 29.60
C GLU A 211 -4.59 -7.19 29.70
N LYS A 212 -5.83 -6.95 29.26
CA LYS A 212 -6.87 -8.00 29.21
C LYS A 212 -6.44 -9.19 28.32
N LEU A 213 -5.82 -8.93 27.18
CA LEU A 213 -5.30 -9.99 26.33
C LEU A 213 -4.20 -10.79 27.02
N ALA A 214 -3.28 -10.12 27.70
CA ALA A 214 -2.22 -10.78 28.46
C ALA A 214 -2.81 -11.69 29.56
N ASP A 215 -3.79 -11.19 30.31
CA ASP A 215 -4.49 -11.98 31.35
C ASP A 215 -5.23 -13.19 30.75
N LEU A 216 -5.89 -13.01 29.61
CA LEU A 216 -6.56 -14.11 28.89
C LEU A 216 -5.57 -15.20 28.49
N LEU A 217 -4.40 -14.82 27.94
CA LEU A 217 -3.39 -15.77 27.51
C LEU A 217 -2.74 -16.52 28.66
N VAL A 218 -2.43 -15.84 29.76
CA VAL A 218 -1.82 -16.44 30.96
C VAL A 218 -2.78 -17.44 31.66
N ASN A 219 -4.08 -17.14 31.64
CA ASN A 219 -5.09 -17.99 32.30
C ASN A 219 -5.71 -19.03 31.36
N SER A 220 -5.33 -19.07 30.07
CA SER A 220 -5.86 -20.07 29.14
C SER A 220 -5.18 -21.43 29.30
N GLU A 221 -5.94 -22.50 29.06
CA GLU A 221 -5.40 -23.86 29.05
C GLU A 221 -4.86 -24.29 27.69
N ARG A 222 -5.45 -23.74 26.61
CA ARG A 222 -5.16 -24.10 25.20
C ARG A 222 -5.18 -22.90 24.28
N PRO A 223 -4.27 -21.94 24.48
CA PRO A 223 -4.18 -20.78 23.62
C PRO A 223 -3.66 -21.16 22.24
N ALA A 224 -4.09 -20.42 21.21
CA ALA A 224 -3.57 -20.54 19.85
C ALA A 224 -3.45 -19.16 19.21
N ILE A 225 -2.39 -18.93 18.42
CA ILE A 225 -2.19 -17.67 17.71
C ILE A 225 -2.12 -17.89 16.20
N LEU A 226 -2.83 -17.05 15.44
CA LEU A 226 -2.76 -16.99 13.97
C LEU A 226 -2.14 -15.66 13.55
N LEU A 227 -0.99 -15.74 12.88
CA LEU A 227 -0.25 -14.60 12.38
C LEU A 227 -0.47 -14.41 10.86
N GLY A 228 -0.91 -13.24 10.44
CA GLY A 228 -1.31 -12.94 9.07
C GLY A 228 -0.39 -11.99 8.33
N THR A 229 -0.89 -11.48 7.20
CA THR A 229 -0.16 -10.63 6.27
C THR A 229 0.35 -9.35 6.92
N GLN A 230 -0.46 -8.67 7.72
CA GLN A 230 -0.10 -7.38 8.31
C GLN A 230 1.08 -7.49 9.27
N VAL A 231 1.25 -8.64 9.98
CA VAL A 231 2.40 -8.87 10.87
C VAL A 231 3.72 -8.71 10.11
N TYR A 232 3.77 -9.27 8.90
CA TYR A 232 4.94 -9.15 8.04
C TYR A 232 5.05 -7.73 7.44
N MET A 233 3.99 -7.26 6.79
CA MET A 233 3.98 -6.00 6.04
C MET A 233 4.25 -4.77 6.93
N CYS A 234 3.76 -4.78 8.17
CA CYS A 234 3.95 -3.68 9.12
C CYS A 234 5.25 -3.81 9.96
N GLY A 235 6.09 -4.80 9.68
CA GLY A 235 7.37 -4.99 10.37
C GLY A 235 7.23 -5.51 11.81
N GLY A 236 6.08 -6.09 12.18
CA GLY A 236 5.81 -6.65 13.51
C GLY A 236 6.29 -8.08 13.71
N TYR A 237 7.00 -8.65 12.73
CA TYR A 237 7.34 -10.07 12.69
C TYR A 237 8.23 -10.51 13.86
N GLN A 238 9.26 -9.73 14.24
CA GLN A 238 10.13 -10.11 15.34
C GLN A 238 9.38 -10.14 16.68
N ALA A 239 8.59 -9.10 16.96
CA ALA A 239 7.77 -9.05 18.18
C ALA A 239 6.77 -10.22 18.26
N ALA A 240 6.18 -10.61 17.15
CA ALA A 240 5.26 -11.75 17.08
C ALA A 240 5.97 -13.09 17.34
N ILE A 241 7.18 -13.28 16.81
CA ILE A 241 8.02 -14.45 17.05
C ILE A 241 8.41 -14.53 18.54
N ASP A 242 8.85 -13.41 19.11
CA ASP A 242 9.26 -13.33 20.51
C ASP A 242 8.09 -13.62 21.44
N LEU A 243 6.90 -13.10 21.14
CA LEU A 243 5.67 -13.40 21.89
C LEU A 243 5.34 -14.90 21.87
N VAL A 244 5.35 -15.52 20.69
CA VAL A 244 5.08 -16.95 20.52
C VAL A 244 6.03 -17.80 21.34
N ARG A 245 7.32 -17.48 21.33
CA ARG A 245 8.36 -18.20 22.07
C ARG A 245 8.29 -17.97 23.58
N GLN A 246 8.01 -16.73 23.99
CA GLN A 246 7.87 -16.38 25.40
C GLN A 246 6.68 -17.07 26.06
N LEU A 247 5.56 -17.18 25.33
CA LEU A 247 4.35 -17.82 25.82
C LEU A 247 4.33 -19.34 25.61
N ASP A 248 5.26 -19.88 24.83
CA ASP A 248 5.34 -21.30 24.44
C ASP A 248 4.04 -21.83 23.82
N ILE A 249 3.41 -21.05 22.93
CA ILE A 249 2.11 -21.35 22.33
C ILE A 249 2.22 -21.78 20.87
N PRO A 250 1.31 -22.66 20.37
CA PRO A 250 1.31 -23.06 18.97
C PRO A 250 0.93 -21.91 18.06
N ALA A 251 1.78 -21.66 17.05
CA ALA A 251 1.58 -20.60 16.07
C ALA A 251 1.15 -21.15 14.70
N TYR A 252 0.19 -20.46 14.11
CA TYR A 252 -0.37 -20.73 12.79
C TYR A 252 -0.19 -19.51 11.90
N PHE A 253 -0.11 -19.72 10.57
CA PHE A 253 0.27 -18.66 9.65
C PHE A 253 -0.69 -18.59 8.47
N ASN A 254 -0.96 -17.36 8.04
CA ASN A 254 -1.79 -17.07 6.88
C ASN A 254 -1.16 -15.99 5.99
N GLY A 255 -1.47 -15.97 4.70
CA GLY A 255 -0.96 -14.96 3.76
C GLY A 255 0.57 -14.80 3.82
N ALA A 256 1.05 -13.56 3.90
CA ALA A 256 2.48 -13.24 4.00
C ALA A 256 3.09 -13.54 5.40
N GLY A 257 2.28 -13.89 6.39
CA GLY A 257 2.79 -14.41 7.67
C GLY A 257 3.45 -15.79 7.57
N ARG A 258 3.21 -16.53 6.46
CA ARG A 258 3.89 -17.82 6.23
C ARG A 258 5.39 -17.61 6.05
N GLY A 259 6.17 -18.34 6.81
CA GLY A 259 7.63 -18.23 6.81
C GLY A 259 8.19 -17.37 7.95
N LEU A 260 7.34 -16.77 8.80
CA LEU A 260 7.80 -16.07 10.01
C LEU A 260 8.56 -17.00 10.96
N LEU A 261 8.10 -18.23 11.11
CA LEU A 261 8.87 -19.30 11.76
C LEU A 261 9.34 -20.31 10.70
N PRO A 262 10.59 -20.82 10.81
CA PRO A 262 11.08 -21.80 9.87
C PRO A 262 10.42 -23.16 10.09
N PRO A 263 10.34 -24.01 9.04
CA PRO A 263 9.96 -25.40 9.22
C PRO A 263 10.90 -26.10 10.22
N GLY A 264 10.31 -26.77 11.22
CA GLY A 264 11.06 -27.42 12.30
C GLY A 264 11.17 -26.58 13.59
N ASP A 265 10.74 -25.33 13.60
CA ASP A 265 10.55 -24.60 14.85
C ASP A 265 9.48 -25.29 15.71
N PRO A 266 9.71 -25.51 17.02
CA PRO A 266 8.79 -26.24 17.90
C PRO A 266 7.40 -25.58 18.01
N HIS A 267 7.27 -24.30 17.69
CA HIS A 267 6.01 -23.57 17.72
C HIS A 267 5.28 -23.53 16.35
N TYR A 268 5.86 -24.11 15.27
CA TYR A 268 5.28 -24.11 13.94
C TYR A 268 4.28 -25.25 13.72
N PHE A 269 2.97 -24.98 13.81
CA PHE A 269 1.89 -25.98 13.79
C PHE A 269 0.92 -25.86 12.60
N ASN A 270 1.31 -25.27 11.50
CA ASN A 270 0.40 -24.86 10.42
C ASN A 270 -0.50 -25.99 9.85
N ARG A 271 -0.04 -27.24 9.86
CA ARG A 271 -0.83 -28.40 9.38
C ARG A 271 -1.95 -28.81 10.33
N THR A 272 -1.86 -28.49 11.60
CA THR A 272 -2.81 -28.88 12.65
C THR A 272 -3.80 -27.77 13.01
N ARG A 273 -3.80 -26.64 12.28
CA ARG A 273 -4.64 -25.48 12.57
C ARG A 273 -6.11 -25.82 12.83
N ARG A 274 -6.70 -26.73 12.04
CA ARG A 274 -8.09 -27.14 12.24
C ARG A 274 -8.31 -27.74 13.61
N THR A 275 -7.48 -28.72 14.01
CA THR A 275 -7.59 -29.39 15.29
C THR A 275 -7.37 -28.44 16.46
N ALA A 276 -6.43 -27.48 16.32
CA ALA A 276 -6.19 -26.50 17.36
C ALA A 276 -7.40 -25.59 17.57
N PHE A 277 -7.96 -25.05 16.48
CA PHE A 277 -9.11 -24.15 16.56
C PHE A 277 -10.38 -24.82 17.07
N ASP A 278 -10.56 -26.12 16.81
CA ASP A 278 -11.65 -26.93 17.39
C ASP A 278 -11.49 -27.10 18.93
N LYS A 279 -10.28 -26.94 19.48
CA LYS A 279 -9.96 -27.22 20.87
C LYS A 279 -9.51 -26.03 21.70
N ALA A 280 -9.07 -24.96 21.05
CA ALA A 280 -8.55 -23.77 21.73
C ALA A 280 -9.65 -23.07 22.52
N ASP A 281 -9.31 -22.60 23.73
CA ASP A 281 -10.15 -21.77 24.57
C ASP A 281 -9.92 -20.27 24.31
N VAL A 282 -8.70 -19.89 23.95
CA VAL A 282 -8.34 -18.54 23.50
C VAL A 282 -7.67 -18.60 22.13
N ILE A 283 -8.16 -17.82 21.18
CA ILE A 283 -7.61 -17.72 19.83
C ILE A 283 -7.29 -16.26 19.53
N VAL A 284 -5.99 -15.96 19.35
CA VAL A 284 -5.53 -14.63 18.95
C VAL A 284 -5.28 -14.60 17.45
N ILE A 285 -5.95 -13.71 16.74
CA ILE A 285 -5.83 -13.52 15.30
C ILE A 285 -5.16 -12.17 15.05
N VAL A 286 -3.98 -12.17 14.45
CA VAL A 286 -3.17 -10.99 14.28
C VAL A 286 -2.94 -10.70 12.79
N GLY A 287 -3.41 -9.56 12.33
CA GLY A 287 -3.12 -9.03 10.99
C GLY A 287 -3.63 -9.89 9.84
N THR A 288 -4.81 -10.46 9.99
CA THR A 288 -5.52 -11.16 8.91
C THR A 288 -7.04 -11.11 9.15
N PRO A 289 -7.84 -10.85 8.12
CA PRO A 289 -9.28 -10.80 8.29
C PRO A 289 -9.89 -12.15 8.64
N PHE A 290 -10.98 -12.13 9.37
CA PHE A 290 -11.76 -13.31 9.79
C PHE A 290 -12.67 -13.80 8.66
N ASP A 291 -12.09 -14.42 7.64
CA ASP A 291 -12.76 -14.74 6.38
C ASP A 291 -12.84 -16.25 6.06
N PHE A 292 -13.04 -16.58 4.77
CA PHE A 292 -13.13 -17.96 4.27
C PHE A 292 -11.93 -18.82 4.64
N ARG A 293 -10.74 -18.24 4.82
CA ARG A 293 -9.51 -18.96 5.20
C ARG A 293 -9.63 -19.60 6.57
N MET A 294 -10.50 -19.05 7.42
CA MET A 294 -10.83 -19.59 8.73
C MET A 294 -12.25 -20.18 8.81
N GLY A 295 -12.88 -20.40 7.64
CA GLY A 295 -14.24 -20.94 7.56
C GLY A 295 -15.28 -20.04 8.20
N TYR A 296 -15.04 -18.72 8.23
CA TYR A 296 -15.90 -17.71 8.87
C TYR A 296 -16.19 -18.03 10.35
N GLY A 297 -15.23 -18.59 11.05
CA GLY A 297 -15.37 -18.98 12.45
C GLY A 297 -16.23 -20.20 12.76
N ARG A 298 -16.85 -20.84 11.77
CA ARG A 298 -17.78 -21.98 11.97
C ARG A 298 -17.18 -23.20 12.62
N ARG A 299 -15.86 -23.23 12.73
CA ARG A 299 -15.10 -24.38 13.30
C ARG A 299 -14.38 -24.02 14.59
N LEU A 300 -14.69 -22.89 15.17
CA LEU A 300 -14.19 -22.55 16.48
C LEU A 300 -15.06 -23.22 17.53
N ARG A 301 -14.45 -23.59 18.63
CA ARG A 301 -15.18 -24.05 19.82
C ARG A 301 -16.18 -22.97 20.24
N ALA A 302 -17.40 -23.34 20.58
CA ALA A 302 -18.49 -22.39 20.81
C ALA A 302 -18.26 -21.44 21.99
N ASP A 303 -17.45 -21.88 22.98
CA ASP A 303 -17.07 -21.14 24.17
C ASP A 303 -15.65 -20.54 24.09
N ALA A 304 -14.99 -20.60 22.93
CA ALA A 304 -13.69 -19.99 22.74
C ALA A 304 -13.76 -18.46 22.73
N THR A 305 -12.84 -17.82 23.43
CA THR A 305 -12.63 -16.38 23.32
C THR A 305 -11.77 -16.08 22.10
N VAL A 306 -12.26 -15.26 21.19
CA VAL A 306 -11.52 -14.82 20.01
C VAL A 306 -11.11 -13.36 20.19
N VAL A 307 -9.82 -13.09 20.07
CA VAL A 307 -9.26 -11.74 20.10
C VAL A 307 -8.64 -11.43 18.74
N GLN A 308 -9.03 -10.32 18.14
CA GLN A 308 -8.47 -9.86 16.86
C GLN A 308 -7.61 -8.60 17.06
N ILE A 309 -6.42 -8.62 16.47
CA ILE A 309 -5.52 -7.48 16.38
C ILE A 309 -5.35 -7.17 14.89
N ASP A 310 -5.88 -6.06 14.46
CA ASP A 310 -5.92 -5.69 13.04
C ASP A 310 -5.71 -4.19 12.84
N MET A 311 -5.15 -3.82 11.68
CA MET A 311 -5.00 -2.43 11.26
C MET A 311 -6.28 -1.86 10.64
N ASP A 312 -7.23 -2.71 10.25
CA ASP A 312 -8.55 -2.33 9.78
C ASP A 312 -9.58 -2.48 10.90
N TYR A 313 -10.10 -1.37 11.40
CA TYR A 313 -11.10 -1.35 12.48
C TYR A 313 -12.45 -1.98 12.09
N ARG A 314 -12.63 -2.31 10.81
CA ARG A 314 -13.87 -2.93 10.28
C ARG A 314 -13.84 -4.46 10.31
N THR A 315 -12.73 -5.06 10.68
CA THR A 315 -12.57 -6.52 10.72
C THR A 315 -12.95 -7.12 12.07
#